data_ace18f0780a0edd176a97f9cc578d7c3
#
_entry.id   ace18f0780a0edd176a97f9cc578d7c3
#
_cell.length_a   1.000
_cell.length_b   1.000
_cell.length_c   1.000
_cell.angle_alpha   90.00
_cell.angle_beta   90.00
_cell.angle_gamma   90.00
#
_symmetry.space_group_name_H-M   'P 1'
#
loop_
_entity.id
_entity.type
_entity.pdbx_description
1 polymer ?
#
loop_
_entity_poly.entity_id
_entity_poly.type
_entity_poly.pdbx_seq_one_letter_code
_entity_poly.pdbx_strand_id
1 'polypeptide(L)'
;MKIAIFNNDAKNSQMITQSLVASLEKNGLTIDNQHPDIVITVGGDGTLLGAFQHYVDQIDTIRFVGLHTGHLGFYTDWLSTELANLVSSLTHDNGQRVSYPLLDMTVVHESGEQYHFLALNEAAIKQPVGTLVADIYLGGQLFERFR
;
A
#
# COMPACT_ATOMS: atom_id res chain seq x y z
N MET A 1 3.91 -19.82 -4.93
CA MET A 1 3.77 -18.41 -4.49
C MET A 1 2.63 -17.78 -5.28
N LYS A 2 1.71 -17.14 -4.60
CA LYS A 2 0.52 -16.50 -5.13
C LYS A 2 0.73 -14.99 -5.20
N ILE A 3 0.44 -14.40 -6.34
CA ILE A 3 0.70 -12.99 -6.63
C ILE A 3 -0.62 -12.29 -6.91
N ALA A 4 -0.88 -11.20 -6.23
CA ALA A 4 -1.90 -10.23 -6.64
C ALA A 4 -1.27 -9.09 -7.42
N ILE A 5 -2.03 -8.48 -8.32
CA ILE A 5 -1.60 -7.30 -9.03
C ILE A 5 -2.62 -6.19 -8.80
N PHE A 6 -2.14 -5.06 -8.29
CA PHE A 6 -2.94 -3.87 -8.05
C PHE A 6 -2.38 -2.72 -8.90
N ASN A 7 -3.17 -2.20 -9.83
CA ASN A 7 -2.75 -1.13 -10.73
C ASN A 7 -3.72 0.05 -10.69
N ASN A 8 -3.24 1.21 -11.07
CA ASN A 8 -4.12 2.35 -11.35
C ASN A 8 -4.70 2.26 -12.78
N ASP A 9 -5.71 3.08 -13.07
CA ASP A 9 -6.43 3.07 -14.34
C ASP A 9 -5.66 3.71 -15.52
N ALA A 10 -4.42 4.16 -15.30
CA ALA A 10 -3.61 4.74 -16.35
C ALA A 10 -3.30 3.72 -17.45
N LYS A 11 -3.45 4.11 -18.71
CA LYS A 11 -3.23 3.24 -19.87
C LYS A 11 -1.85 2.56 -19.86
N ASN A 12 -0.81 3.30 -19.45
CA ASN A 12 0.55 2.75 -19.35
C ASN A 12 0.63 1.64 -18.27
N SER A 13 0.02 1.85 -17.11
CA SER A 13 -0.04 0.86 -16.04
C SER A 13 -0.77 -0.41 -16.47
N GLN A 14 -1.87 -0.28 -17.21
CA GLN A 14 -2.61 -1.41 -17.75
C GLN A 14 -1.77 -2.25 -18.73
N MET A 15 -1.03 -1.60 -19.64
CA MET A 15 -0.14 -2.28 -20.60
C MET A 15 0.99 -3.03 -19.88
N ILE A 16 1.59 -2.42 -18.86
CA ILE A 16 2.64 -3.04 -18.05
C ILE A 16 2.08 -4.22 -17.26
N THR A 17 0.88 -4.07 -16.69
CA THR A 17 0.18 -5.16 -15.99
C THR A 17 -0.03 -6.37 -16.88
N GLN A 18 -0.48 -6.20 -18.13
CA GLN A 18 -0.65 -7.32 -19.06
C GLN A 18 0.67 -8.05 -19.33
N SER A 19 1.76 -7.30 -19.54
CA SER A 19 3.09 -7.88 -19.74
C SER A 19 3.60 -8.60 -18.50
N LEU A 20 3.34 -8.04 -17.32
CA LEU A 20 3.69 -8.63 -16.02
C LEU A 20 2.97 -9.95 -15.80
N VAL A 21 1.63 -10.00 -15.98
CA VAL A 21 0.83 -11.22 -15.86
C VAL A 21 1.40 -12.34 -16.73
N ALA A 22 1.58 -12.06 -18.03
CA ALA A 22 2.11 -13.05 -18.96
C ALA A 22 3.51 -13.58 -18.54
N SER A 23 4.36 -12.69 -17.99
CA SER A 23 5.69 -13.07 -17.52
C SER A 23 5.63 -13.91 -16.24
N LEU A 24 4.75 -13.57 -15.29
CA LEU A 24 4.57 -14.32 -14.04
C LEU A 24 4.07 -15.74 -14.34
N GLU A 25 3.02 -15.88 -15.15
CA GLU A 25 2.45 -17.18 -15.54
C GLU A 25 3.46 -18.06 -16.27
N LYS A 26 4.23 -17.48 -17.21
CA LYS A 26 5.30 -18.19 -17.92
C LYS A 26 6.37 -18.75 -16.99
N ASN A 27 6.61 -18.10 -15.85
CA ASN A 27 7.57 -18.51 -14.83
C ASN A 27 6.93 -19.35 -13.69
N GLY A 28 5.70 -19.83 -13.88
CA GLY A 28 5.03 -20.75 -12.94
C GLY A 28 4.51 -20.07 -11.66
N LEU A 29 4.38 -18.76 -11.66
CA LEU A 29 3.76 -18.02 -10.55
C LEU A 29 2.24 -17.93 -10.76
N THR A 30 1.49 -18.09 -9.68
CA THR A 30 0.02 -18.13 -9.73
C THR A 30 -0.55 -16.76 -9.41
N ILE A 31 -1.51 -16.29 -10.22
CA ILE A 31 -2.26 -15.06 -9.90
C ILE A 31 -3.43 -15.41 -8.98
N ASP A 32 -3.46 -14.80 -7.80
CA ASP A 32 -4.54 -14.91 -6.81
C ASP A 32 -4.73 -13.57 -6.11
N ASN A 33 -5.75 -12.83 -6.53
CA ASN A 33 -6.04 -11.51 -5.97
C ASN A 33 -6.80 -11.56 -4.63
N GLN A 34 -7.25 -12.73 -4.19
CA GLN A 34 -8.00 -12.86 -2.94
C GLN A 34 -7.09 -13.23 -1.76
N HIS A 35 -6.15 -14.14 -1.99
CA HIS A 35 -5.25 -14.64 -0.94
C HIS A 35 -3.80 -14.69 -1.46
N PRO A 36 -3.20 -13.52 -1.73
CA PRO A 36 -1.84 -13.45 -2.24
C PRO A 36 -0.79 -13.65 -1.13
N ASP A 37 0.38 -14.14 -1.51
CA ASP A 37 1.59 -14.04 -0.68
C ASP A 37 2.30 -12.68 -0.90
N ILE A 38 2.18 -12.16 -2.13
CA ILE A 38 2.78 -10.88 -2.55
C ILE A 38 1.78 -10.08 -3.39
N VAL A 39 1.68 -8.80 -3.12
CA VAL A 39 0.93 -7.82 -3.92
C VAL A 39 1.92 -6.97 -4.71
N ILE A 40 1.88 -7.07 -6.04
CA ILE A 40 2.67 -6.18 -6.91
C ILE A 40 1.80 -4.99 -7.30
N THR A 41 2.25 -3.80 -6.96
CA THR A 41 1.57 -2.56 -7.34
C THR A 41 2.19 -1.98 -8.60
N VAL A 42 1.36 -1.69 -9.61
CA VAL A 42 1.81 -1.12 -10.88
C VAL A 42 1.33 0.33 -10.98
N GLY A 43 2.21 1.26 -10.67
CA GLY A 43 1.87 2.69 -10.59
C GLY A 43 2.92 3.49 -9.81
N GLY A 44 2.49 4.46 -9.04
CA GLY A 44 3.32 5.23 -8.09
C GLY A 44 2.92 4.93 -6.63
N ASP A 45 3.45 5.72 -5.69
CA ASP A 45 3.18 5.57 -4.26
C ASP A 45 1.67 5.54 -3.92
N GLY A 46 0.87 6.38 -4.57
CA GLY A 46 -0.59 6.38 -4.39
C GLY A 46 -1.25 5.04 -4.75
N THR A 47 -0.70 4.32 -5.73
CA THR A 47 -1.17 2.98 -6.08
C THR A 47 -0.83 1.97 -4.99
N LEU A 48 0.37 2.07 -4.41
CA LEU A 48 0.77 1.22 -3.28
C LEU A 48 -0.07 1.51 -2.05
N LEU A 49 -0.32 2.76 -1.72
CA LEU A 49 -1.20 3.15 -0.61
C LEU A 49 -2.64 2.64 -0.82
N GLY A 50 -3.14 2.68 -2.05
CA GLY A 50 -4.44 2.09 -2.41
C GLY A 50 -4.46 0.57 -2.23
N ALA A 51 -3.41 -0.12 -2.65
CA ALA A 51 -3.25 -1.56 -2.43
C ALA A 51 -3.17 -1.91 -0.94
N PHE A 52 -2.42 -1.14 -0.16
CA PHE A 52 -2.34 -1.30 1.29
C PHE A 52 -3.73 -1.24 1.94
N GLN A 53 -4.54 -0.23 1.59
CA GLN A 53 -5.91 -0.11 2.12
C GLN A 53 -6.81 -1.27 1.67
N HIS A 54 -6.65 -1.73 0.43
CA HIS A 54 -7.44 -2.85 -0.11
C HIS A 54 -7.16 -4.18 0.62
N TYR A 55 -5.90 -4.41 1.01
CA TYR A 55 -5.44 -5.64 1.66
C TYR A 55 -5.15 -5.46 3.15
N VAL A 56 -5.66 -4.41 3.80
CA VAL A 56 -5.33 -4.08 5.20
C VAL A 56 -5.62 -5.23 6.17
N ASP A 57 -6.66 -6.02 5.92
CA ASP A 57 -7.03 -7.17 6.76
C ASP A 57 -6.06 -8.37 6.62
N GLN A 58 -5.18 -8.35 5.63
CA GLN A 58 -4.19 -9.40 5.35
C GLN A 58 -2.75 -8.92 5.57
N ILE A 59 -2.56 -7.72 6.11
CA ILE A 59 -1.28 -7.02 6.17
C ILE A 59 -0.17 -7.81 6.88
N ASP A 60 -0.53 -8.65 7.84
CA ASP A 60 0.42 -9.45 8.61
C ASP A 60 1.03 -10.63 7.83
N THR A 61 0.40 -11.02 6.73
CA THR A 61 0.77 -12.23 5.97
C THR A 61 1.28 -11.96 4.56
N ILE A 62 0.99 -10.77 4.02
CA ILE A 62 1.36 -10.40 2.65
C ILE A 62 2.58 -9.47 2.63
N ARG A 63 3.24 -9.44 1.48
CA ARG A 63 4.31 -8.47 1.17
C ARG A 63 3.90 -7.62 -0.02
N PHE A 64 4.38 -6.38 -0.06
CA PHE A 64 4.17 -5.48 -1.20
C PHE A 64 5.46 -5.31 -1.98
N VAL A 65 5.31 -5.18 -3.30
CA VAL A 65 6.39 -4.86 -4.24
C VAL A 65 5.91 -3.74 -5.16
N GLY A 66 6.58 -2.61 -5.15
CA GLY A 66 6.23 -1.46 -5.97
C GLY A 66 6.93 -1.47 -7.33
N LEU A 67 6.17 -1.53 -8.43
CA LEU A 67 6.64 -1.35 -9.80
C LEU A 67 6.17 0.01 -10.31
N HIS A 68 7.07 0.98 -10.40
CA HIS A 68 6.68 2.32 -10.81
C HIS A 68 6.66 2.50 -12.34
N THR A 69 5.69 3.27 -12.78
CA THR A 69 5.42 3.52 -14.20
C THR A 69 5.75 4.94 -14.64
N GLY A 70 6.29 5.76 -13.75
CA GLY A 70 6.61 7.17 -13.96
C GLY A 70 7.81 7.61 -13.11
N HIS A 71 7.64 8.66 -12.29
CA HIS A 71 8.70 9.15 -11.40
C HIS A 71 8.89 8.21 -10.21
N LEU A 72 10.14 8.08 -9.77
CA LEU A 72 10.52 7.32 -8.57
C LEU A 72 9.73 7.82 -7.36
N GLY A 73 9.14 6.90 -6.61
CA GLY A 73 8.43 7.14 -5.36
C GLY A 73 9.25 6.71 -4.14
N PHE A 74 8.63 6.80 -2.96
CA PHE A 74 9.22 6.35 -1.69
C PHE A 74 9.06 4.84 -1.47
N TYR A 75 8.02 4.23 -2.08
CA TYR A 75 7.60 2.84 -1.84
C TYR A 75 7.75 1.94 -3.06
N THR A 76 8.33 2.43 -4.14
CA THR A 76 8.47 1.67 -5.38
C THR A 76 9.92 1.36 -5.66
N ASP A 77 10.27 0.06 -5.73
CA ASP A 77 11.65 -0.43 -5.81
C ASP A 77 12.07 -0.79 -7.24
N TRP A 78 11.10 -1.03 -8.13
CA TRP A 78 11.33 -1.53 -9.48
C TRP A 78 10.84 -0.56 -10.54
N LEU A 79 11.64 -0.43 -11.60
CA LEU A 79 11.23 0.28 -12.83
C LEU A 79 10.42 -0.66 -13.72
N SER A 80 9.49 -0.10 -14.49
CA SER A 80 8.77 -0.86 -15.52
C SER A 80 9.67 -1.51 -16.58
N THR A 81 10.88 -0.97 -16.78
CA THR A 81 11.91 -1.53 -17.67
C THR A 81 12.62 -2.75 -17.07
N GLU A 82 12.48 -3.00 -15.77
CA GLU A 82 13.14 -4.08 -15.02
C GLU A 82 12.23 -5.27 -14.74
N LEU A 83 11.11 -5.37 -15.45
CA LEU A 83 10.08 -6.39 -15.26
C LEU A 83 10.64 -7.83 -15.26
N ALA A 84 11.58 -8.14 -16.16
CA ALA A 84 12.22 -9.44 -16.20
C ALA A 84 13.05 -9.75 -14.94
N ASN A 85 13.75 -8.74 -14.41
CA ASN A 85 14.53 -8.88 -13.18
C ASN A 85 13.61 -9.04 -11.97
N LEU A 86 12.51 -8.29 -11.91
CA LEU A 86 11.48 -8.44 -10.88
C LEU A 86 10.95 -9.88 -10.86
N VAL A 87 10.50 -10.41 -11.99
CA VAL A 87 9.96 -11.78 -12.06
C VAL A 87 11.01 -12.82 -11.68
N SER A 88 12.27 -12.65 -12.12
CA SER A 88 13.38 -13.52 -11.72
C SER A 88 13.62 -13.47 -10.20
N SER A 89 13.59 -12.28 -9.60
CA SER A 89 13.74 -12.13 -8.15
C SER A 89 12.62 -12.81 -7.36
N LEU A 90 11.39 -12.77 -7.86
CA LEU A 90 10.26 -13.46 -7.24
C LEU A 90 10.37 -14.99 -7.33
N THR A 91 10.88 -15.52 -8.44
CA THR A 91 11.08 -16.97 -8.60
C THR A 91 12.22 -17.51 -7.72
N HIS A 92 13.18 -16.67 -7.37
CA HIS A 92 14.33 -16.99 -6.51
C HIS A 92 14.25 -16.29 -5.16
N ASP A 93 13.03 -15.99 -4.70
CA ASP A 93 12.79 -15.23 -3.49
C ASP A 93 13.47 -15.86 -2.27
N ASN A 94 14.44 -15.14 -1.70
CA ASN A 94 15.16 -15.52 -0.48
C ASN A 94 14.50 -14.97 0.80
N GLY A 95 13.31 -14.37 0.69
CA GLY A 95 12.56 -13.78 1.80
C GLY A 95 13.12 -12.44 2.30
N GLN A 96 14.06 -11.81 1.58
CA GLN A 96 14.53 -10.48 1.96
C GLN A 96 13.39 -9.46 1.89
N ARG A 97 13.24 -8.68 2.95
CA ARG A 97 12.14 -7.71 3.09
C ARG A 97 12.56 -6.53 3.95
N VAL A 98 11.91 -5.41 3.72
CA VAL A 98 11.94 -4.23 4.60
C VAL A 98 10.58 -4.13 5.28
N SER A 99 10.57 -3.78 6.56
CA SER A 99 9.34 -3.56 7.32
C SER A 99 9.22 -2.08 7.66
N TYR A 100 8.02 -1.53 7.46
CA TYR A 100 7.67 -0.16 7.84
C TYR A 100 6.73 -0.20 9.04
N PRO A 101 6.92 0.65 10.05
CA PRO A 101 5.94 0.80 11.12
C PRO A 101 4.65 1.41 10.57
N LEU A 102 3.52 0.95 11.08
CA LEU A 102 2.22 1.52 10.75
C LEU A 102 1.76 2.45 11.87
N LEU A 103 1.00 3.47 11.50
CA LEU A 103 0.24 4.26 12.44
C LEU A 103 -1.06 3.52 12.78
N ASP A 104 -1.22 3.15 14.04
CA ASP A 104 -2.46 2.56 14.58
C ASP A 104 -3.30 3.69 15.18
N MET A 105 -4.51 3.88 14.66
CA MET A 105 -5.41 4.96 15.03
C MET A 105 -6.75 4.41 15.50
N THR A 106 -7.18 4.87 16.69
CA THR A 106 -8.54 4.63 17.19
C THR A 106 -9.33 5.92 17.20
N VAL A 107 -10.46 5.93 16.51
CA VAL A 107 -11.44 7.02 16.58
C VAL A 107 -12.55 6.62 17.55
N VAL A 108 -12.78 7.44 18.56
CA VAL A 108 -13.83 7.25 19.57
C VAL A 108 -14.86 8.35 19.40
N HIS A 109 -16.11 7.98 19.11
CA HIS A 109 -17.23 8.92 19.02
C HIS A 109 -17.75 9.27 20.42
N GLU A 110 -18.48 10.39 20.55
CA GLU A 110 -19.15 10.78 21.78
C GLU A 110 -20.13 9.71 22.30
N SER A 111 -20.70 8.90 21.39
CA SER A 111 -21.53 7.74 21.73
C SER A 111 -20.77 6.61 22.41
N GLY A 112 -19.43 6.63 22.41
CA GLY A 112 -18.56 5.56 22.86
C GLY A 112 -18.24 4.53 21.76
N GLU A 113 -18.77 4.70 20.55
CA GLU A 113 -18.46 3.83 19.41
C GLU A 113 -17.01 4.06 18.96
N GLN A 114 -16.30 2.96 18.66
CA GLN A 114 -14.88 2.99 18.32
C GLN A 114 -14.63 2.39 16.95
N TYR A 115 -13.72 3.03 16.21
CA TYR A 115 -13.25 2.58 14.91
C TYR A 115 -11.72 2.51 14.91
N HIS A 116 -11.17 1.40 14.42
CA HIS A 116 -9.74 1.19 14.27
C HIS A 116 -9.32 1.34 12.82
N PHE A 117 -8.20 2.04 12.60
CA PHE A 117 -7.62 2.22 11.28
C PHE A 117 -6.10 2.05 11.35
N LEU A 118 -5.53 1.47 10.30
CA LEU A 118 -4.09 1.45 10.07
C LEU A 118 -3.74 2.39 8.92
N ALA A 119 -2.68 3.16 9.09
CA ALA A 119 -2.14 4.00 8.03
C ALA A 119 -0.64 3.76 7.85
N LEU A 120 -0.21 3.67 6.58
CA LEU A 120 1.20 3.54 6.25
C LEU A 120 1.92 4.89 6.27
N ASN A 121 1.23 5.95 5.88
CA ASN A 121 1.82 7.28 5.71
C ASN A 121 1.38 8.24 6.82
N GLU A 122 0.09 8.56 6.84
CA GLU A 122 -0.46 9.60 7.70
C GLU A 122 -1.94 9.36 8.02
N ALA A 123 -2.39 9.94 9.12
CA ALA A 123 -3.80 10.10 9.45
C ALA A 123 -4.15 11.59 9.39
N ALA A 124 -5.18 11.95 8.63
CA ALA A 124 -5.61 13.33 8.48
C ALA A 124 -7.03 13.54 9.02
N ILE A 125 -7.19 14.52 9.91
CA ILE A 125 -8.50 14.97 10.40
C ILE A 125 -8.85 16.24 9.65
N LYS A 126 -10.01 16.26 8.99
CA LYS A 126 -10.47 17.40 8.19
C LYS A 126 -11.89 17.80 8.56
N GLN A 127 -12.13 19.09 8.62
CA GLN A 127 -13.46 19.67 8.70
C GLN A 127 -13.85 20.18 7.29
N PRO A 128 -14.78 19.52 6.59
CA PRO A 128 -15.13 19.88 5.21
C PRO A 128 -15.76 21.27 5.09
N VAL A 129 -16.50 21.70 6.12
CA VAL A 129 -17.20 23.00 6.14
C VAL A 129 -16.98 23.66 7.50
N GLY A 130 -16.51 24.90 7.48
CA GLY A 130 -16.24 25.67 8.70
C GLY A 130 -14.82 25.51 9.20
N THR A 131 -14.59 25.84 10.47
CA THR A 131 -13.28 25.81 11.11
C THR A 131 -13.12 24.52 11.92
N LEU A 132 -11.99 23.84 11.76
CA LEU A 132 -11.63 22.73 12.64
C LEU A 132 -11.33 23.29 14.05
N VAL A 133 -12.06 22.80 15.04
CA VAL A 133 -11.79 23.05 16.46
C VAL A 133 -11.32 21.75 17.07
N ALA A 134 -10.10 21.75 17.59
CA ALA A 134 -9.49 20.55 18.15
C ALA A 134 -8.43 20.88 19.21
N ASP A 135 -8.29 20.03 20.21
CA ASP A 135 -7.18 20.02 21.13
C ASP A 135 -6.29 18.79 20.86
N ILE A 136 -4.99 19.01 20.74
CA ILE A 136 -4.00 17.93 20.55
C ILE A 136 -3.28 17.67 21.86
N TYR A 137 -3.22 16.42 22.26
CA TYR A 137 -2.49 15.95 23.44
C TYR A 137 -1.36 15.02 23.01
N LEU A 138 -0.17 15.20 23.57
CA LEU A 138 0.96 14.28 23.43
C LEU A 138 1.35 13.78 24.81
N GLY A 139 1.36 12.46 24.99
CA GLY A 139 1.65 11.84 26.28
C GLY A 139 0.72 12.31 27.41
N GLY A 140 -0.54 12.60 27.10
CA GLY A 140 -1.54 13.12 28.05
C GLY A 140 -1.43 14.61 28.38
N GLN A 141 -0.48 15.33 27.80
CA GLN A 141 -0.32 16.79 27.99
C GLN A 141 -0.85 17.53 26.76
N LEU A 142 -1.59 18.64 27.02
CA LEU A 142 -2.06 19.50 25.94
C LEU A 142 -0.87 20.08 25.19
N PHE A 143 -0.77 19.76 23.90
CA PHE A 143 0.28 20.24 23.01
C PHE A 143 -0.16 21.49 22.25
N GLU A 144 -1.33 21.44 21.61
CA GLU A 144 -1.85 22.55 20.81
C GLU A 144 -3.38 22.58 20.80
N ARG A 145 -3.92 23.77 20.57
CA ARG A 145 -5.36 24.04 20.49
C ARG A 145 -5.67 24.84 19.24
N PHE A 146 -6.44 24.24 18.34
CA PHE A 146 -6.93 24.91 17.13
C PHE A 146 -8.32 25.51 17.38
N ARG A 147 -8.50 26.74 16.86
CA ARG A 147 -9.79 27.45 16.94
C ARG A 147 -10.05 28.23 15.66
#